data_1ef89dc8505c830acde8063388011332
#
_entry.id   1ef89dc8505c830acde8063388011332
#
_cell.length_a   1.000
_cell.length_b   1.000
_cell.length_c   1.000
_cell.angle_alpha   90.00
_cell.angle_beta   90.00
_cell.angle_gamma   90.00
#
_symmetry.space_group_name_H-M   'P 1'
#
loop_
_entity.id
_entity.type
_entity.pdbx_description
1 polymer ?
#
loop_
_entity_poly.entity_id
_entity_poly.type
_entity_poly.pdbx_seq_one_letter_code
_entity_poly.pdbx_strand_id
1 'polypeptide(L)'
;MKENENQRIRLSKKMLKDSLVSLLNTKSIHKVSVIEICHAAQINRTTFYKYYGSQYDLLKDMEDDVLTHINDYLGGNIDYTGNNLERIIKIITFINNNLDLCRTLFDNNIDPDFPEKMFSMPSMKQLESEYGGSSSAYVFNFVTDGSFSIIRRWMNKENRETPEEIANIFNGIIMKLLPNATFI
;
A
#
# COMPACT_ATOMS: atom_id res chain seq x y z
N MET A 1 -15.70 14.12 25.36
CA MET A 1 -14.32 13.89 25.83
C MET A 1 -13.61 12.77 25.05
N LYS A 2 -14.17 11.57 24.90
CA LYS A 2 -13.57 10.43 24.15
C LYS A 2 -13.28 10.73 22.64
N GLU A 3 -14.14 11.49 21.98
CA GLU A 3 -14.00 11.83 20.55
C GLU A 3 -12.80 12.75 20.30
N ASN A 4 -12.56 13.72 21.18
CA ASN A 4 -11.40 14.63 21.12
C ASN A 4 -10.08 13.91 21.43
N GLU A 5 -10.10 12.89 22.29
CA GLU A 5 -8.94 12.06 22.60
C GLU A 5 -8.56 11.16 21.40
N ASN A 6 -9.54 10.54 20.75
CA ASN A 6 -9.34 9.74 19.55
C ASN A 6 -8.78 10.58 18.39
N GLN A 7 -9.26 11.81 18.23
CA GLN A 7 -8.76 12.73 17.20
C GLN A 7 -7.30 13.12 17.45
N ARG A 8 -6.91 13.39 18.69
CA ARG A 8 -5.51 13.68 19.07
C ARG A 8 -4.59 12.50 18.82
N ILE A 9 -5.03 11.29 19.15
CA ILE A 9 -4.28 10.06 18.88
C ILE A 9 -4.04 9.89 17.38
N ARG A 10 -5.11 10.01 16.57
CA ARG A 10 -5.01 9.91 15.10
C ARG A 10 -4.05 10.95 14.51
N LEU A 11 -4.14 12.19 14.99
CA LEU A 11 -3.24 13.26 14.53
C LEU A 11 -1.78 12.95 14.91
N SER A 12 -1.52 12.53 16.15
CA SER A 12 -0.19 12.18 16.60
C SER A 12 0.42 11.02 15.78
N LYS A 13 -0.37 9.96 15.55
CA LYS A 13 0.06 8.84 14.70
C LYS A 13 0.37 9.30 13.27
N LYS A 14 -0.49 10.14 12.68
CA LYS A 14 -0.27 10.71 11.36
C LYS A 14 1.04 11.51 11.29
N MET A 15 1.29 12.42 12.25
CA MET A 15 2.52 13.21 12.28
C MET A 15 3.78 12.33 12.38
N LEU A 16 3.73 11.25 13.17
CA LEU A 16 4.83 10.29 13.27
C LEU A 16 5.06 9.54 11.94
N LYS A 17 3.99 9.10 11.27
CA LYS A 17 4.06 8.43 9.96
C LYS A 17 4.63 9.36 8.89
N ASP A 18 4.11 10.58 8.77
CA ASP A 18 4.59 11.59 7.80
C ASP A 18 6.09 11.91 8.04
N SER A 19 6.51 11.98 9.30
CA SER A 19 7.92 12.21 9.67
C SER A 19 8.82 11.03 9.32
N LEU A 20 8.35 9.79 9.50
CA LEU A 20 9.12 8.61 9.10
C LEU A 20 9.27 8.56 7.58
N VAL A 21 8.21 8.81 6.79
CA VAL A 21 8.29 8.90 5.32
C VAL A 21 9.35 9.90 4.90
N SER A 22 9.34 11.10 5.48
CA SER A 22 10.32 12.14 5.17
C SER A 22 11.76 11.72 5.45
N LEU A 23 12.01 11.02 6.56
CA LEU A 23 13.34 10.52 6.92
C LEU A 23 13.80 9.37 5.99
N LEU A 24 12.89 8.49 5.61
CA LEU A 24 13.17 7.36 4.72
C LEU A 24 13.53 7.78 3.29
N ASN A 25 13.15 8.99 2.86
CA ASN A 25 13.60 9.54 1.58
C ASN A 25 15.12 9.78 1.52
N THR A 26 15.80 9.84 2.67
CA THR A 26 17.24 10.13 2.73
C THR A 26 18.06 9.07 3.47
N LYS A 27 17.40 8.16 4.18
CA LYS A 27 18.05 7.15 5.04
C LYS A 27 17.32 5.82 4.97
N SER A 28 18.06 4.71 5.13
CA SER A 28 17.44 3.42 5.39
C SER A 28 16.82 3.37 6.79
N ILE A 29 15.81 2.52 6.99
CA ILE A 29 15.10 2.34 8.27
C ILE A 29 16.05 2.05 9.44
N HIS A 30 17.11 1.29 9.20
CA HIS A 30 18.12 0.96 10.22
C HIS A 30 18.92 2.17 10.74
N LYS A 31 18.97 3.25 9.97
CA LYS A 31 19.67 4.49 10.32
C LYS A 31 18.75 5.56 10.89
N VAL A 32 17.44 5.32 10.89
CA VAL A 32 16.45 6.23 11.47
C VAL A 32 16.27 5.90 12.95
N SER A 33 16.38 6.91 13.81
CA SER A 33 16.16 6.75 15.25
C SER A 33 14.79 7.31 15.68
N VAL A 34 14.23 6.75 16.77
CA VAL A 34 13.01 7.28 17.39
C VAL A 34 13.16 8.76 17.78
N ILE A 35 14.37 9.19 18.16
CA ILE A 35 14.66 10.59 18.51
C ILE A 35 14.43 11.49 17.29
N GLU A 36 14.95 11.13 16.14
CA GLU A 36 14.79 11.90 14.89
C GLU A 36 13.32 11.96 14.46
N ILE A 37 12.60 10.83 14.54
CA ILE A 37 11.16 10.77 14.22
C ILE A 37 10.38 11.73 15.13
N CYS A 38 10.60 11.64 16.45
CA CYS A 38 9.92 12.47 17.43
C CYS A 38 10.25 13.96 17.26
N HIS A 39 11.50 14.28 16.94
CA HIS A 39 11.93 15.65 16.67
C HIS A 39 11.24 16.20 15.41
N ALA A 40 11.26 15.46 14.31
CA ALA A 40 10.62 15.85 13.06
C ALA A 40 9.09 15.99 13.21
N ALA A 41 8.46 15.09 13.97
CA ALA A 41 7.02 15.11 14.25
C ALA A 41 6.61 16.16 15.30
N GLN A 42 7.56 16.77 16.01
CA GLN A 42 7.31 17.62 17.19
C GLN A 42 6.48 16.90 18.27
N ILE A 43 6.74 15.62 18.46
CA ILE A 43 6.05 14.76 19.42
C ILE A 43 7.02 14.28 20.49
N ASN A 44 6.57 14.26 21.76
CA ASN A 44 7.37 13.76 22.85
C ASN A 44 7.60 12.24 22.71
N ARG A 45 8.82 11.76 23.03
CA ARG A 45 9.19 10.34 23.03
C ARG A 45 8.24 9.49 23.90
N THR A 46 7.77 10.02 25.03
CA THR A 46 6.78 9.35 25.87
C THR A 46 5.48 9.07 25.09
N THR A 47 5.07 10.01 24.24
CA THR A 47 3.89 9.82 23.38
C THR A 47 4.16 8.79 22.27
N PHE A 48 5.35 8.79 21.68
CA PHE A 48 5.76 7.76 20.72
C PHE A 48 5.65 6.35 21.34
N TYR A 49 6.27 6.14 22.49
CA TYR A 49 6.30 4.84 23.18
C TYR A 49 4.93 4.37 23.73
N LYS A 50 3.90 5.23 23.73
CA LYS A 50 2.52 4.79 23.96
C LYS A 50 1.93 4.01 22.79
N TYR A 51 2.45 4.20 21.59
CA TYR A 51 1.89 3.63 20.35
C TYR A 51 2.81 2.62 19.69
N TYR A 52 4.13 2.83 19.77
CA TYR A 52 5.14 2.06 19.05
C TYR A 52 6.35 1.77 19.94
N GLY A 53 6.85 0.54 19.94
CA GLY A 53 8.07 0.17 20.66
C GLY A 53 9.36 0.60 19.94
N SER A 54 9.27 0.75 18.59
CA SER A 54 10.43 1.07 17.75
C SER A 54 10.00 1.75 16.44
N GLN A 55 10.97 2.23 15.66
CA GLN A 55 10.71 2.72 14.29
C GLN A 55 10.20 1.62 13.35
N TYR A 56 10.52 0.36 13.63
CA TYR A 56 10.02 -0.78 12.85
C TYR A 56 8.54 -1.04 13.09
N ASP A 57 8.05 -0.85 14.32
CA ASP A 57 6.63 -0.99 14.63
C ASP A 57 5.82 0.12 13.96
N LEU A 58 6.38 1.33 13.87
CA LEU A 58 5.77 2.43 13.13
C LEU A 58 5.73 2.13 11.63
N LEU A 59 6.83 1.61 11.06
CA LEU A 59 6.86 1.20 9.65
C LEU A 59 5.81 0.11 9.38
N LYS A 60 5.75 -0.90 10.25
CA LYS A 60 4.76 -1.97 10.14
C LYS A 60 3.31 -1.44 10.19
N ASP A 61 2.99 -0.51 11.09
CA ASP A 61 1.65 0.12 11.15
C ASP A 61 1.32 0.89 9.85
N MET A 62 2.33 1.46 9.17
CA MET A 62 2.16 2.10 7.87
C MET A 62 1.90 1.08 6.75
N GLU A 63 2.62 -0.02 6.75
CA GLU A 63 2.43 -1.14 5.81
C GLU A 63 1.04 -1.76 5.98
N ASP A 64 0.67 -2.09 7.22
CA ASP A 64 -0.62 -2.68 7.56
C ASP A 64 -1.79 -1.79 7.13
N ASP A 65 -1.67 -0.47 7.26
CA ASP A 65 -2.68 0.49 6.76
C ASP A 65 -2.85 0.38 5.24
N VAL A 66 -1.74 0.39 4.49
CA VAL A 66 -1.79 0.31 3.01
C VAL A 66 -2.33 -1.03 2.56
N LEU A 67 -1.84 -2.12 3.14
CA LEU A 67 -2.30 -3.48 2.83
C LEU A 67 -3.79 -3.66 3.12
N THR A 68 -4.28 -3.13 4.25
CA THR A 68 -5.69 -3.19 4.60
C THR A 68 -6.55 -2.48 3.55
N HIS A 69 -6.19 -1.24 3.15
CA HIS A 69 -6.94 -0.50 2.13
C HIS A 69 -6.96 -1.22 0.79
N ILE A 70 -5.80 -1.74 0.35
CA ILE A 70 -5.73 -2.48 -0.93
C ILE A 70 -6.55 -3.77 -0.85
N ASN A 71 -6.44 -4.53 0.23
CA ASN A 71 -7.21 -5.76 0.43
C ASN A 71 -8.72 -5.51 0.41
N ASP A 72 -9.17 -4.44 1.08
CA ASP A 72 -10.59 -4.06 1.11
C ASP A 72 -11.12 -3.74 -0.29
N TYR A 73 -10.34 -3.04 -1.13
CA TYR A 73 -10.73 -2.74 -2.51
C TYR A 73 -10.66 -3.97 -3.42
N LEU A 74 -9.80 -4.94 -3.16
CA LEU A 74 -9.69 -6.16 -3.97
C LEU A 74 -10.80 -7.17 -3.71
N GLY A 75 -11.51 -7.11 -2.61
CA GLY A 75 -12.57 -8.06 -2.32
C GLY A 75 -12.78 -8.36 -0.84
N GLY A 76 -12.06 -7.63 0.05
CA GLY A 76 -12.34 -7.69 1.49
C GLY A 76 -13.69 -7.04 1.78
N ASN A 77 -14.48 -7.56 2.66
CA ASN A 77 -15.66 -7.08 3.43
C ASN A 77 -16.57 -5.96 2.89
N ILE A 78 -16.32 -5.43 1.70
CA ILE A 78 -17.14 -4.40 1.06
C ILE A 78 -17.93 -5.07 -0.06
N ASP A 79 -19.25 -5.06 0.06
CA ASP A 79 -20.19 -5.53 -0.96
C ASP A 79 -20.08 -4.60 -2.20
N TYR A 80 -19.06 -4.87 -3.02
CA TYR A 80 -18.83 -4.14 -4.24
C TYR A 80 -19.63 -4.77 -5.38
N THR A 81 -20.74 -4.13 -5.73
CA THR A 81 -21.46 -4.38 -6.98
C THR A 81 -20.76 -3.77 -8.20
N GLY A 82 -19.59 -3.13 -8.00
CA GLY A 82 -18.81 -2.48 -9.05
C GLY A 82 -18.00 -3.47 -9.89
N ASN A 83 -17.69 -3.09 -11.14
CA ASN A 83 -16.85 -3.88 -12.03
C ASN A 83 -15.36 -3.78 -11.65
N ASN A 84 -14.51 -4.65 -12.21
CA ASN A 84 -13.07 -4.70 -11.96
C ASN A 84 -12.38 -3.34 -12.16
N LEU A 85 -12.77 -2.58 -13.17
CA LEU A 85 -12.20 -1.27 -13.47
C LEU A 85 -12.43 -0.28 -12.33
N GLU A 86 -13.62 -0.24 -11.72
CA GLU A 86 -13.92 0.65 -10.59
C GLU A 86 -13.06 0.33 -9.37
N ARG A 87 -12.81 -0.95 -9.10
CA ARG A 87 -11.92 -1.39 -8.02
C ARG A 87 -10.48 -0.95 -8.27
N ILE A 88 -9.99 -1.15 -9.49
CA ILE A 88 -8.65 -0.70 -9.89
C ILE A 88 -8.54 0.82 -9.76
N ILE A 89 -9.53 1.59 -10.21
CA ILE A 89 -9.56 3.06 -10.07
C ILE A 89 -9.44 3.45 -8.60
N LYS A 90 -10.17 2.79 -7.68
CA LYS A 90 -10.10 3.10 -6.25
C LYS A 90 -8.73 2.82 -5.65
N ILE A 91 -8.10 1.69 -6.00
CA ILE A 91 -6.75 1.36 -5.56
C ILE A 91 -5.75 2.40 -6.06
N ILE A 92 -5.78 2.73 -7.35
CA ILE A 92 -4.88 3.70 -7.94
C ILE A 92 -5.11 5.11 -7.38
N THR A 93 -6.37 5.49 -7.14
CA THR A 93 -6.71 6.77 -6.50
C THR A 93 -6.20 6.83 -5.06
N PHE A 94 -6.33 5.74 -4.29
CA PHE A 94 -5.74 5.65 -2.96
C PHE A 94 -4.22 5.82 -3.00
N ILE A 95 -3.52 5.12 -3.89
CA ILE A 95 -2.07 5.24 -4.08
C ILE A 95 -1.69 6.68 -4.46
N ASN A 96 -2.42 7.30 -5.39
CA ASN A 96 -2.18 8.68 -5.81
C ASN A 96 -2.34 9.69 -4.68
N ASN A 97 -3.34 9.51 -3.82
CA ASN A 97 -3.60 10.38 -2.68
C ASN A 97 -2.60 10.16 -1.51
N ASN A 98 -1.88 9.04 -1.50
CA ASN A 98 -0.88 8.67 -0.50
C ASN A 98 0.50 8.43 -1.14
N LEU A 99 0.85 9.23 -2.16
CA LEU A 99 1.94 8.94 -3.07
C LEU A 99 3.29 8.76 -2.38
N ASP A 100 3.67 9.68 -1.47
CA ASP A 100 4.97 9.64 -0.80
C ASP A 100 5.08 8.42 0.13
N LEU A 101 4.00 8.08 0.83
CA LEU A 101 3.90 6.85 1.62
C LEU A 101 4.07 5.61 0.72
N CYS A 102 3.29 5.53 -0.36
CA CYS A 102 3.35 4.38 -1.26
C CYS A 102 4.71 4.26 -1.95
N ARG A 103 5.31 5.37 -2.41
CA ARG A 103 6.68 5.36 -2.96
C ARG A 103 7.67 4.79 -1.96
N THR A 104 7.59 5.20 -0.71
CA THR A 104 8.46 4.73 0.37
C THR A 104 8.30 3.23 0.58
N LEU A 105 7.07 2.73 0.71
CA LEU A 105 6.82 1.30 0.98
C LEU A 105 7.08 0.40 -0.23
N PHE A 106 6.91 0.92 -1.46
CA PHE A 106 7.20 0.17 -2.69
C PHE A 106 8.69 0.23 -3.09
N ASP A 107 9.54 0.92 -2.32
CA ASP A 107 10.99 0.91 -2.52
C ASP A 107 11.60 -0.34 -1.84
N ASN A 108 12.15 -1.24 -2.63
CA ASN A 108 12.79 -2.47 -2.16
C ASN A 108 13.96 -2.23 -1.17
N ASN A 109 14.48 -1.00 -1.08
CA ASN A 109 15.53 -0.65 -0.11
C ASN A 109 14.97 -0.40 1.30
N ILE A 110 13.66 -0.18 1.44
CA ILE A 110 13.01 0.08 2.73
C ILE A 110 12.51 -1.22 3.34
N ASP A 111 11.67 -1.97 2.63
CA ASP A 111 11.23 -3.31 2.99
C ASP A 111 11.21 -4.20 1.74
N PRO A 112 12.22 -5.08 1.55
CA PRO A 112 12.25 -6.02 0.44
C PRO A 112 11.07 -7.01 0.44
N ASP A 113 10.49 -7.28 1.62
CA ASP A 113 9.43 -8.27 1.80
C ASP A 113 8.02 -7.69 1.60
N PHE A 114 7.90 -6.36 1.42
CA PHE A 114 6.59 -5.72 1.23
C PHE A 114 5.79 -6.26 0.03
N PRO A 115 6.40 -6.55 -1.14
CA PRO A 115 5.69 -7.21 -2.23
C PRO A 115 5.12 -8.58 -1.83
N GLU A 116 5.87 -9.39 -1.08
CA GLU A 116 5.41 -10.70 -0.61
C GLU A 116 4.25 -10.57 0.38
N LYS A 117 4.28 -9.56 1.25
CA LYS A 117 3.15 -9.23 2.15
C LYS A 117 1.88 -8.92 1.36
N MET A 118 2.00 -8.15 0.26
CA MET A 118 0.86 -7.87 -0.63
C MET A 118 0.29 -9.15 -1.26
N PHE A 119 1.14 -10.02 -1.79
CA PHE A 119 0.69 -11.30 -2.38
C PHE A 119 0.12 -12.26 -1.35
N SER A 120 0.49 -12.12 -0.09
CA SER A 120 -0.04 -12.92 1.02
C SER A 120 -1.40 -12.45 1.54
N MET A 121 -1.96 -11.35 1.04
CA MET A 121 -3.28 -10.86 1.44
C MET A 121 -4.38 -11.88 1.10
N PRO A 122 -5.46 -11.97 1.92
CA PRO A 122 -6.56 -12.90 1.67
C PRO A 122 -7.18 -12.77 0.27
N SER A 123 -7.41 -11.53 -0.20
CA SER A 123 -7.94 -11.27 -1.54
C SER A 123 -7.02 -11.77 -2.66
N MET A 124 -5.71 -11.61 -2.51
CA MET A 124 -4.73 -12.09 -3.50
C MET A 124 -4.67 -13.62 -3.52
N LYS A 125 -4.69 -14.28 -2.36
CA LYS A 125 -4.75 -15.74 -2.25
C LYS A 125 -6.04 -16.32 -2.83
N GLN A 126 -7.15 -15.64 -2.66
CA GLN A 126 -8.41 -16.03 -3.28
C GLN A 126 -8.30 -15.95 -4.81
N LEU A 127 -7.81 -14.84 -5.36
CA LEU A 127 -7.55 -14.69 -6.79
C LEU A 127 -6.62 -15.79 -7.32
N GLU A 128 -5.51 -16.06 -6.63
CA GLU A 128 -4.59 -17.12 -6.99
C GLU A 128 -5.29 -18.49 -7.03
N SER A 129 -6.14 -18.80 -6.05
CA SER A 129 -6.87 -20.09 -6.02
C SER A 129 -7.87 -20.24 -7.16
N GLU A 130 -8.47 -19.16 -7.63
CA GLU A 130 -9.41 -19.17 -8.76
C GLU A 130 -8.72 -19.40 -10.10
N TYR A 131 -7.47 -18.92 -10.22
CA TYR A 131 -6.64 -19.06 -11.42
C TYR A 131 -5.61 -20.19 -11.32
N GLY A 132 -5.58 -20.97 -10.24
CA GLY A 132 -4.52 -21.89 -9.82
C GLY A 132 -4.42 -23.24 -10.56
N GLY A 133 -4.90 -23.37 -11.79
CA GLY A 133 -4.47 -24.48 -12.67
C GLY A 133 -3.00 -24.30 -13.07
N SER A 134 -2.24 -25.40 -13.29
CA SER A 134 -0.77 -25.37 -13.42
C SER A 134 -0.19 -24.37 -14.43
N SER A 135 -0.90 -24.01 -15.49
CA SER A 135 -0.47 -22.97 -16.44
C SER A 135 -0.94 -21.57 -16.03
N SER A 136 -2.05 -21.46 -15.32
CA SER A 136 -2.63 -20.20 -14.89
C SER A 136 -1.89 -19.58 -13.70
N ALA A 137 -1.23 -20.37 -12.86
CA ALA A 137 -0.37 -19.86 -11.79
C ALA A 137 0.79 -18.99 -12.33
N TYR A 138 1.40 -19.41 -13.44
CA TYR A 138 2.45 -18.60 -14.09
C TYR A 138 1.90 -17.31 -14.67
N VAL A 139 0.70 -17.34 -15.28
CA VAL A 139 0.05 -16.12 -15.81
C VAL A 139 -0.35 -15.20 -14.66
N PHE A 140 -0.88 -15.74 -13.57
CA PHE A 140 -1.23 -14.97 -12.37
C PHE A 140 0.00 -14.26 -11.80
N ASN A 141 1.11 -14.98 -11.58
CA ASN A 141 2.36 -14.41 -11.07
C ASN A 141 2.91 -13.34 -12.03
N PHE A 142 2.89 -13.59 -13.34
CA PHE A 142 3.32 -12.61 -14.33
C PHE A 142 2.48 -11.33 -14.27
N VAL A 143 1.15 -11.46 -14.15
CA VAL A 143 0.25 -10.30 -14.06
C VAL A 143 0.48 -9.54 -12.76
N THR A 144 0.64 -10.22 -11.62
CA THR A 144 0.85 -9.57 -10.32
C THR A 144 2.19 -8.86 -10.24
N ASP A 145 3.29 -9.52 -10.64
CA ASP A 145 4.63 -8.90 -10.69
C ASP A 145 4.70 -7.75 -11.70
N GLY A 146 4.09 -7.94 -12.86
CA GLY A 146 3.99 -6.91 -13.89
C GLY A 146 3.19 -5.69 -13.39
N SER A 147 2.08 -5.93 -12.70
CA SER A 147 1.25 -4.88 -12.10
C SER A 147 2.04 -4.08 -11.07
N PHE A 148 2.75 -4.75 -10.17
CA PHE A 148 3.61 -4.10 -9.17
C PHE A 148 4.69 -3.23 -9.84
N SER A 149 5.35 -3.76 -10.87
CA SER A 149 6.36 -3.03 -11.63
C SER A 149 5.79 -1.78 -12.32
N ILE A 150 4.61 -1.89 -12.92
CA ILE A 150 3.94 -0.76 -13.60
C ILE A 150 3.56 0.32 -12.58
N ILE A 151 2.94 -0.05 -11.43
CA ILE A 151 2.58 0.90 -10.36
C ILE A 151 3.81 1.64 -9.87
N ARG A 152 4.90 0.93 -9.59
CA ARG A 152 6.14 1.54 -9.12
C ARG A 152 6.70 2.53 -10.14
N ARG A 153 6.71 2.20 -11.42
CA ARG A 153 7.15 3.10 -12.50
C ARG A 153 6.24 4.31 -12.63
N TRP A 154 4.94 4.10 -12.58
CA TRP A 154 3.94 5.17 -12.66
C TRP A 154 4.08 6.15 -11.50
N MET A 155 4.23 5.68 -10.27
CA MET A 155 4.44 6.56 -9.12
C MET A 155 5.66 7.46 -9.27
N ASN A 156 6.74 6.98 -9.92
CA ASN A 156 8.01 7.70 -10.05
C ASN A 156 8.13 8.52 -11.35
N LYS A 157 7.10 8.57 -12.17
CA LYS A 157 7.08 9.34 -13.42
C LYS A 157 6.77 10.82 -13.12
N GLU A 158 7.45 11.78 -13.78
CA GLU A 158 7.19 13.22 -13.60
C GLU A 158 5.81 13.62 -14.13
N ASN A 159 5.51 13.26 -15.38
CA ASN A 159 4.20 13.47 -16.00
C ASN A 159 3.43 12.16 -15.98
N ARG A 160 2.74 11.90 -14.87
CA ARG A 160 1.97 10.68 -14.69
C ARG A 160 0.62 10.76 -15.38
N GLU A 161 0.17 9.62 -15.86
CA GLU A 161 -1.20 9.38 -16.24
C GLU A 161 -2.11 9.62 -15.03
N THR A 162 -3.35 10.06 -15.27
CA THR A 162 -4.37 10.14 -14.20
C THR A 162 -4.67 8.75 -13.63
N PRO A 163 -5.24 8.66 -12.41
CA PRO A 163 -5.67 7.38 -11.86
C PRO A 163 -6.59 6.59 -12.79
N GLU A 164 -7.48 7.25 -13.51
CA GLU A 164 -8.38 6.64 -14.46
C GLU A 164 -7.65 6.11 -15.69
N GLU A 165 -6.69 6.87 -16.23
CA GLU A 165 -5.92 6.45 -17.40
C GLU A 165 -5.07 5.23 -17.10
N ILE A 166 -4.33 5.23 -15.99
CA ILE A 166 -3.50 4.08 -15.61
C ILE A 166 -4.35 2.86 -15.22
N ALA A 167 -5.51 3.06 -14.58
CA ALA A 167 -6.44 1.99 -14.26
C ALA A 167 -7.01 1.32 -15.53
N ASN A 168 -7.32 2.10 -16.56
CA ASN A 168 -7.75 1.57 -17.85
C ASN A 168 -6.66 0.72 -18.53
N ILE A 169 -5.38 1.16 -18.47
CA ILE A 169 -4.25 0.38 -18.97
C ILE A 169 -4.17 -0.96 -18.22
N PHE A 170 -4.24 -0.95 -16.89
CA PHE A 170 -4.24 -2.14 -16.05
C PHE A 170 -5.38 -3.10 -16.41
N ASN A 171 -6.61 -2.58 -16.42
CA ASN A 171 -7.78 -3.39 -16.74
C ASN A 171 -7.66 -4.02 -18.13
N GLY A 172 -7.14 -3.28 -19.11
CA GLY A 172 -6.91 -3.80 -20.45
C GLY A 172 -5.88 -4.94 -20.51
N ILE A 173 -4.83 -4.90 -19.67
CA ILE A 173 -3.83 -5.97 -19.55
C ILE A 173 -4.45 -7.20 -18.87
N ILE A 174 -5.10 -7.00 -17.73
CA ILE A 174 -5.75 -8.07 -16.95
C ILE A 174 -6.77 -8.82 -17.81
N MET A 175 -7.66 -8.10 -18.48
CA MET A 175 -8.71 -8.72 -19.32
C MET A 175 -8.16 -9.49 -20.53
N LYS A 176 -6.97 -9.14 -21.02
CA LYS A 176 -6.31 -9.88 -22.11
C LYS A 176 -5.61 -11.14 -21.63
N LEU A 177 -5.01 -11.10 -20.45
CA LEU A 177 -4.22 -12.20 -19.90
C LEU A 177 -5.05 -13.15 -19.03
N LEU A 178 -6.09 -12.63 -18.38
CA LEU A 178 -7.01 -13.33 -17.51
C LEU A 178 -8.45 -12.98 -17.92
N PRO A 179 -8.95 -13.48 -19.07
CA PRO A 179 -10.22 -13.05 -19.64
C PRO A 179 -11.46 -13.38 -18.77
N ASN A 180 -11.33 -14.31 -17.82
CA ASN A 180 -12.38 -14.69 -16.87
C ASN A 180 -12.16 -14.11 -15.48
N ALA A 181 -11.20 -13.19 -15.30
CA ALA A 181 -10.92 -12.57 -14.02
C ALA A 181 -12.08 -11.66 -13.59
N THR A 182 -12.92 -12.17 -12.73
CA THR A 182 -13.84 -11.37 -11.91
C THR A 182 -13.25 -11.27 -10.52
N PHE A 183 -12.84 -10.08 -10.13
CA PHE A 183 -12.55 -9.81 -8.72
C PHE A 183 -13.90 -9.89 -7.99
N ILE A 184 -14.10 -10.96 -7.21
CA ILE A 184 -15.32 -11.22 -6.44
C ILE A 184 -15.36 -10.39 -5.17
#